data_446f45c7dcbda929121c2c4a809ea741
#
_entry.id   446f45c7dcbda929121c2c4a809ea741
#
_cell.length_a   1.000
_cell.length_b   1.000
_cell.length_c   1.000
_cell.angle_alpha   90.00
_cell.angle_beta   90.00
_cell.angle_gamma   90.00
#
_symmetry.space_group_name_H-M   'P 1'
#
loop_
_entity.id
_entity.type
_entity.pdbx_description
1 polymer ?
#
loop_
_entity_poly.entity_id
_entity_poly.type
_entity_poly.pdbx_seq_one_letter_code
_entity_poly.pdbx_strand_id
1 'polypeptide(L)'
;MPSVSNKQIPKSFRANRPKILQWLGRTVLSIFGWKVNGSIAEEYAGKNLVVIVAPHTSHWDGILGVATVAGLDARITFIGKHTVFRYGLGSFLRYMGGIPVDRSKPGGIIQDALNQIKDLEGALIAMSPEGTRSKVKEWKTGFLRIAKELNTKIIPASIDFAKKEILLGNAFTPSGNNPQDIINLKKYYSIFTPKYPEKY
;
A
#
# COMPACT_ATOMS: atom_id res chain seq x y z
N MET A 1 -7.71 -9.21 21.83
CA MET A 1 -7.07 -9.98 20.74
C MET A 1 -6.36 -9.00 19.82
N PRO A 2 -5.21 -9.32 19.22
CA PRO A 2 -4.58 -8.40 18.28
C PRO A 2 -5.55 -8.17 17.12
N SER A 3 -5.78 -6.90 16.76
CA SER A 3 -6.66 -6.51 15.65
C SER A 3 -6.12 -6.93 14.27
N VAL A 4 -4.87 -7.39 14.21
CA VAL A 4 -4.15 -7.75 12.97
C VAL A 4 -3.98 -9.25 12.87
N SER A 5 -4.49 -9.83 11.78
CA SER A 5 -4.42 -11.26 11.53
C SER A 5 -4.22 -11.54 10.04
N ASN A 6 -3.46 -12.58 9.72
CA ASN A 6 -3.33 -13.06 8.35
C ASN A 6 -4.64 -13.63 7.76
N LYS A 7 -5.69 -13.75 8.58
CA LYS A 7 -7.04 -14.11 8.12
C LYS A 7 -7.75 -12.98 7.37
N GLN A 8 -7.23 -11.73 7.47
CA GLN A 8 -7.79 -10.56 6.77
C GLN A 8 -7.42 -10.52 5.28
N ILE A 9 -6.55 -11.42 4.85
CA ILE A 9 -6.18 -11.56 3.43
C ILE A 9 -6.25 -13.03 3.00
N PRO A 10 -6.65 -13.34 1.76
CA PRO A 10 -6.60 -14.68 1.18
C PRO A 10 -5.23 -15.34 1.31
N LYS A 11 -5.20 -16.67 1.38
CA LYS A 11 -3.94 -17.43 1.51
C LYS A 11 -2.97 -17.17 0.36
N SER A 12 -3.48 -16.96 -0.86
CA SER A 12 -2.68 -16.65 -2.05
C SER A 12 -1.88 -15.34 -1.95
N PHE A 13 -2.34 -14.40 -1.11
CA PHE A 13 -1.63 -13.14 -0.85
C PHE A 13 -0.66 -13.20 0.33
N ARG A 14 -0.41 -14.39 0.89
CA ARG A 14 0.54 -14.52 2.02
C ARG A 14 1.94 -14.81 1.52
N ALA A 15 2.91 -14.21 2.18
CA ALA A 15 4.32 -14.37 1.85
C ALA A 15 4.98 -15.55 2.58
N ASN A 16 4.28 -16.17 3.53
CA ASN A 16 4.77 -17.26 4.38
C ASN A 16 6.06 -16.88 5.14
N ARG A 17 6.12 -15.63 5.63
CA ARG A 17 7.24 -15.15 6.44
C ARG A 17 7.35 -15.87 7.78
N PRO A 18 8.55 -15.90 8.38
CA PRO A 18 8.74 -16.45 9.72
C PRO A 18 7.74 -15.90 10.74
N LYS A 19 7.21 -16.76 11.61
CA LYS A 19 6.18 -16.36 12.60
C LYS A 19 6.66 -15.25 13.53
N ILE A 20 7.96 -15.22 13.83
CA ILE A 20 8.56 -14.16 14.63
C ILE A 20 8.39 -12.78 13.97
N LEU A 21 8.54 -12.66 12.65
CA LEU A 21 8.37 -11.40 11.95
C LEU A 21 6.90 -10.96 11.93
N GLN A 22 5.98 -11.92 11.74
CA GLN A 22 4.54 -11.64 11.84
C GLN A 22 4.17 -11.16 13.26
N TRP A 23 4.69 -11.82 14.27
CA TRP A 23 4.50 -11.44 15.67
C TRP A 23 5.06 -10.04 15.94
N LEU A 24 6.28 -9.74 15.51
CA LEU A 24 6.90 -8.41 15.65
C LEU A 24 6.03 -7.31 15.01
N GLY A 25 5.54 -7.52 13.80
CA GLY A 25 4.65 -6.56 13.14
C GLY A 25 3.39 -6.28 13.97
N ARG A 26 2.74 -7.33 14.48
CA ARG A 26 1.55 -7.22 15.34
C ARG A 26 1.86 -6.52 16.66
N THR A 27 3.00 -6.84 17.26
CA THR A 27 3.45 -6.25 18.53
C THR A 27 3.73 -4.75 18.38
N VAL A 28 4.41 -4.34 17.31
CA VAL A 28 4.65 -2.92 17.01
C VAL A 28 3.32 -2.17 16.91
N LEU A 29 2.37 -2.66 16.11
CA LEU A 29 1.06 -2.02 15.99
C LEU A 29 0.33 -1.96 17.34
N SER A 30 0.35 -3.04 18.12
CA SER A 30 -0.31 -3.13 19.42
C SER A 30 0.28 -2.17 20.46
N ILE A 31 1.63 -2.07 20.56
CA ILE A 31 2.30 -1.16 21.49
C ILE A 31 1.92 0.30 21.23
N PHE A 32 1.80 0.69 19.96
CA PHE A 32 1.39 2.04 19.59
C PHE A 32 -0.13 2.23 19.57
N GLY A 33 -0.92 1.20 19.92
CA GLY A 33 -2.37 1.24 19.97
C GLY A 33 -3.05 1.25 18.59
N TRP A 34 -2.35 0.81 17.54
CA TRP A 34 -2.88 0.75 16.17
C TRP A 34 -3.69 -0.51 15.92
N LYS A 35 -4.78 -0.34 15.17
CA LYS A 35 -5.65 -1.43 14.71
C LYS A 35 -5.59 -1.54 13.19
N VAL A 36 -5.79 -2.76 12.68
CA VAL A 36 -6.00 -2.99 11.24
C VAL A 36 -7.40 -3.58 11.08
N ASN A 37 -8.24 -2.87 10.37
CA ASN A 37 -9.62 -3.26 10.10
C ASN A 37 -9.84 -3.52 8.61
N GLY A 38 -10.96 -4.17 8.28
CA GLY A 38 -11.26 -4.60 6.93
C GLY A 38 -10.50 -5.86 6.52
N SER A 39 -10.78 -6.31 5.32
CA SER A 39 -10.18 -7.53 4.75
C SER A 39 -10.24 -7.48 3.23
N ILE A 40 -9.35 -8.22 2.57
CA ILE A 40 -9.45 -8.49 1.14
C ILE A 40 -10.30 -9.75 0.96
N ALA A 41 -11.36 -9.65 0.15
CA ALA A 41 -12.29 -10.74 -0.06
C ALA A 41 -11.63 -11.92 -0.78
N GLU A 42 -12.09 -13.14 -0.48
CA GLU A 42 -11.55 -14.40 -1.05
C GLU A 42 -11.78 -14.49 -2.57
N GLU A 43 -12.77 -13.78 -3.12
CA GLU A 43 -13.02 -13.70 -4.57
C GLU A 43 -11.86 -13.12 -5.38
N TYR A 44 -10.91 -12.44 -4.71
CA TYR A 44 -9.70 -11.88 -5.33
C TYR A 44 -8.48 -12.81 -5.20
N ALA A 45 -8.64 -13.98 -4.60
CA ALA A 45 -7.55 -14.93 -4.45
C ALA A 45 -6.90 -15.27 -5.81
N GLY A 46 -5.56 -15.19 -5.86
CA GLY A 46 -4.80 -15.45 -7.08
C GLY A 46 -4.76 -14.31 -8.10
N LYS A 47 -5.57 -13.25 -7.93
CA LYS A 47 -5.58 -12.08 -8.83
C LYS A 47 -4.60 -11.03 -8.36
N ASN A 48 -4.02 -10.26 -9.27
CA ASN A 48 -3.29 -9.06 -8.89
C ASN A 48 -4.24 -7.97 -8.41
N LEU A 49 -3.84 -7.19 -7.42
CA LEU A 49 -4.60 -6.03 -6.92
C LEU A 49 -3.67 -4.84 -6.74
N VAL A 50 -4.15 -3.66 -7.11
CA VAL A 50 -3.47 -2.41 -6.75
C VAL A 50 -3.95 -1.97 -5.38
N VAL A 51 -3.04 -1.66 -4.47
CA VAL A 51 -3.34 -1.12 -3.15
C VAL A 51 -2.86 0.33 -3.10
N ILE A 52 -3.76 1.28 -2.93
CA ILE A 52 -3.38 2.69 -2.77
C ILE A 52 -3.42 3.06 -1.30
N VAL A 53 -2.32 3.65 -0.82
CA VAL A 53 -2.17 4.04 0.58
C VAL A 53 -2.20 5.56 0.68
N ALA A 54 -3.20 6.09 1.37
CA ALA A 54 -3.37 7.52 1.67
C ALA A 54 -4.13 7.70 3.00
N PRO A 55 -4.07 8.86 3.65
CA PRO A 55 -3.12 9.93 3.42
C PRO A 55 -1.66 9.51 3.70
N HIS A 56 -0.69 10.06 2.95
CA HIS A 56 0.74 9.75 3.13
C HIS A 56 1.56 11.02 3.40
N THR A 57 1.68 11.40 4.66
CA THR A 57 2.24 12.69 5.09
C THR A 57 3.48 12.58 5.98
N SER A 58 3.84 11.35 6.40
CA SER A 58 4.91 11.15 7.38
C SER A 58 5.77 9.91 7.11
N HIS A 59 6.92 9.83 7.78
CA HIS A 59 7.74 8.60 7.82
C HIS A 59 7.05 7.48 8.64
N TRP A 60 6.18 7.85 9.58
CA TRP A 60 5.41 6.91 10.39
C TRP A 60 4.49 6.05 9.54
N ASP A 61 3.95 6.59 8.45
CA ASP A 61 3.09 5.83 7.53
C ASP A 61 3.84 4.63 6.93
N GLY A 62 5.13 4.82 6.62
CA GLY A 62 6.00 3.74 6.15
C GLY A 62 6.27 2.69 7.24
N ILE A 63 6.54 3.12 8.48
CA ILE A 63 6.77 2.22 9.63
C ILE A 63 5.51 1.39 9.90
N LEU A 64 4.35 2.05 9.98
CA LEU A 64 3.06 1.41 10.19
C LEU A 64 2.69 0.48 9.03
N GLY A 65 2.97 0.90 7.79
CA GLY A 65 2.79 0.07 6.60
C GLY A 65 3.61 -1.21 6.65
N VAL A 66 4.91 -1.13 6.96
CA VAL A 66 5.79 -2.30 7.10
C VAL A 66 5.32 -3.22 8.24
N ALA A 67 4.94 -2.65 9.39
CA ALA A 67 4.40 -3.42 10.51
C ALA A 67 3.08 -4.13 10.14
N THR A 68 2.21 -3.47 9.38
CA THR A 68 0.96 -4.03 8.86
C THR A 68 1.23 -5.18 7.89
N VAL A 69 2.12 -4.97 6.92
CA VAL A 69 2.52 -6.00 5.95
C VAL A 69 3.09 -7.23 6.64
N ALA A 70 3.95 -7.04 7.64
CA ALA A 70 4.50 -8.13 8.43
C ALA A 70 3.41 -8.83 9.27
N GLY A 71 2.56 -8.06 9.95
CA GLY A 71 1.49 -8.57 10.82
C GLY A 71 0.42 -9.38 10.08
N LEU A 72 0.03 -8.93 8.89
CA LEU A 72 -0.86 -9.63 7.96
C LEU A 72 -0.18 -10.80 7.23
N ASP A 73 1.16 -10.84 7.24
CA ASP A 73 1.97 -11.71 6.37
C ASP A 73 1.74 -11.43 4.87
N ALA A 74 1.43 -10.19 4.51
CA ALA A 74 1.03 -9.85 3.14
C ALA A 74 2.20 -9.90 2.15
N ARG A 75 2.02 -10.62 1.03
CA ARG A 75 2.93 -10.62 -0.12
C ARG A 75 2.65 -9.36 -0.95
N ILE A 76 3.27 -8.27 -0.53
CA ILE A 76 3.10 -6.97 -1.17
C ILE A 76 4.32 -6.61 -2.01
N THR A 77 4.08 -5.89 -3.08
CA THR A 77 5.10 -5.21 -3.87
C THR A 77 4.86 -3.72 -3.78
N PHE A 78 5.83 -2.94 -3.27
CA PHE A 78 5.69 -1.49 -3.16
C PHE A 78 6.82 -0.75 -3.84
N ILE A 79 6.48 0.40 -4.45
CA ILE A 79 7.42 1.24 -5.17
C ILE A 79 8.01 2.28 -4.23
N GLY A 80 9.31 2.21 -3.99
CA GLY A 80 10.04 3.14 -3.14
C GLY A 80 11.14 3.91 -3.88
N LYS A 81 11.45 5.14 -3.42
CA LYS A 81 12.56 5.91 -3.96
C LYS A 81 13.88 5.13 -3.77
N HIS A 82 14.69 4.96 -4.82
CA HIS A 82 15.93 4.18 -4.79
C HIS A 82 16.88 4.57 -3.65
N THR A 83 16.90 5.86 -3.25
CA THR A 83 17.75 6.34 -2.15
C THR A 83 17.44 5.70 -0.80
N VAL A 84 16.19 5.29 -0.55
CA VAL A 84 15.79 4.63 0.71
C VAL A 84 16.38 3.21 0.81
N PHE A 85 16.72 2.62 -0.32
CA PHE A 85 17.31 1.27 -0.40
C PHE A 85 18.84 1.24 -0.30
N ARG A 86 19.50 2.40 -0.22
CA ARG A 86 20.96 2.51 -0.17
C ARG A 86 21.56 2.32 1.23
N TYR A 87 20.82 2.61 2.29
CA TYR A 87 21.34 2.66 3.65
C TYR A 87 20.81 1.48 4.49
N GLY A 88 21.61 0.43 4.69
CA GLY A 88 21.37 -0.68 5.64
C GLY A 88 20.02 -1.40 5.59
N LEU A 89 18.93 -0.64 5.44
CA LEU A 89 17.56 -1.14 5.33
C LEU A 89 17.20 -1.70 3.95
N GLY A 90 18.05 -1.52 2.95
CA GLY A 90 17.73 -1.87 1.56
C GLY A 90 17.39 -3.35 1.37
N SER A 91 18.17 -4.25 1.95
CA SER A 91 17.91 -5.70 1.87
C SER A 91 16.62 -6.08 2.58
N PHE A 92 16.35 -5.48 3.74
CA PHE A 92 15.10 -5.70 4.47
C PHE A 92 13.89 -5.18 3.69
N LEU A 93 13.97 -3.98 3.11
CA LEU A 93 12.87 -3.42 2.31
C LEU A 93 12.60 -4.25 1.05
N ARG A 94 13.66 -4.76 0.39
CA ARG A 94 13.49 -5.71 -0.74
C ARG A 94 12.85 -7.02 -0.29
N TYR A 95 13.28 -7.57 0.83
CA TYR A 95 12.65 -8.76 1.42
C TYR A 95 11.18 -8.54 1.74
N MET A 96 10.81 -7.31 2.15
CA MET A 96 9.41 -6.92 2.38
C MET A 96 8.62 -6.66 1.10
N GLY A 97 9.25 -6.72 -0.08
CA GLY A 97 8.63 -6.53 -1.39
C GLY A 97 8.86 -5.16 -2.01
N GLY A 98 9.85 -4.42 -1.54
CA GLY A 98 10.17 -3.09 -2.06
C GLY A 98 10.91 -3.13 -3.38
N ILE A 99 10.41 -2.40 -4.38
CA ILE A 99 11.06 -2.16 -5.67
C ILE A 99 11.66 -0.75 -5.65
N PRO A 100 13.01 -0.61 -5.78
CA PRO A 100 13.62 0.69 -5.89
C PRO A 100 13.37 1.28 -7.30
N VAL A 101 12.87 2.51 -7.35
CA VAL A 101 12.71 3.24 -8.62
C VAL A 101 13.46 4.56 -8.60
N ASP A 102 14.02 4.91 -9.73
CA ASP A 102 14.62 6.22 -9.94
C ASP A 102 13.56 7.20 -10.44
N ARG A 103 13.15 8.10 -9.54
CA ARG A 103 12.11 9.09 -9.84
C ARG A 103 12.60 10.28 -10.68
N SER A 104 13.89 10.34 -10.99
CA SER A 104 14.46 11.37 -11.87
C SER A 104 14.22 11.08 -13.35
N LYS A 105 13.84 9.86 -13.70
CA LYS A 105 13.56 9.44 -15.07
C LYS A 105 12.06 9.60 -15.38
N PRO A 106 11.60 10.66 -16.08
CA PRO A 106 10.20 10.84 -16.42
C PRO A 106 9.68 9.69 -17.29
N GLY A 107 8.50 9.18 -16.99
CA GLY A 107 7.81 8.18 -17.83
C GLY A 107 8.23 6.72 -17.61
N GLY A 108 9.46 6.45 -17.14
CA GLY A 108 9.97 5.07 -16.97
C GLY A 108 9.46 4.35 -15.72
N ILE A 109 9.11 5.09 -14.65
CA ILE A 109 8.79 4.51 -13.33
C ILE A 109 7.67 3.47 -13.41
N ILE A 110 6.57 3.82 -14.08
CA ILE A 110 5.42 2.91 -14.18
C ILE A 110 5.73 1.75 -15.12
N GLN A 111 6.45 2.00 -16.21
CA GLN A 111 6.86 0.93 -17.13
C GLN A 111 7.85 -0.04 -16.47
N ASP A 112 8.84 0.48 -15.74
CA ASP A 112 9.80 -0.34 -14.98
C ASP A 112 9.08 -1.17 -13.90
N ALA A 113 8.10 -0.56 -13.21
CA ALA A 113 7.27 -1.26 -12.25
C ALA A 113 6.43 -2.35 -12.94
N LEU A 114 5.74 -2.04 -14.03
CA LEU A 114 4.93 -3.01 -14.79
C LEU A 114 5.78 -4.20 -15.28
N ASN A 115 6.99 -3.95 -15.79
CA ASN A 115 7.90 -5.02 -16.23
C ASN A 115 8.29 -5.97 -15.09
N GLN A 116 8.35 -5.48 -13.85
CA GLN A 116 8.66 -6.30 -12.68
C GLN A 116 7.44 -7.00 -12.06
N ILE A 117 6.23 -6.51 -12.34
CA ILE A 117 4.99 -7.00 -11.72
C ILE A 117 4.14 -7.84 -12.66
N LYS A 118 4.27 -7.68 -13.99
CA LYS A 118 3.42 -8.35 -14.99
C LYS A 118 3.44 -9.87 -14.89
N ASP A 119 4.57 -10.44 -14.44
CA ASP A 119 4.76 -11.88 -14.31
C ASP A 119 4.42 -12.39 -12.88
N LEU A 120 3.95 -11.50 -12.00
CA LEU A 120 3.52 -11.88 -10.66
C LEU A 120 2.05 -12.30 -10.68
N GLU A 121 1.76 -13.45 -10.10
CA GLU A 121 0.41 -13.89 -9.84
C GLU A 121 0.03 -13.64 -8.37
N GLY A 122 -1.17 -13.11 -8.16
CA GLY A 122 -1.69 -12.84 -6.82
C GLY A 122 -0.82 -11.85 -6.04
N ALA A 123 -0.40 -10.76 -6.66
CA ALA A 123 0.40 -9.72 -6.02
C ALA A 123 -0.46 -8.55 -5.54
N LEU A 124 -0.13 -8.02 -4.35
CA LEU A 124 -0.65 -6.76 -3.84
C LEU A 124 0.35 -5.65 -4.18
N ILE A 125 0.00 -4.79 -5.13
CA ILE A 125 0.89 -3.74 -5.66
C ILE A 125 0.57 -2.44 -4.95
N ALA A 126 1.40 -2.05 -3.97
CA ALA A 126 1.15 -0.88 -3.12
C ALA A 126 1.87 0.37 -3.60
N MET A 127 1.15 1.48 -3.59
CA MET A 127 1.71 2.80 -3.83
C MET A 127 0.88 3.91 -3.20
N SER A 128 1.51 5.08 -2.97
CA SER A 128 0.79 6.29 -2.60
C SER A 128 0.43 7.07 -3.87
N PRO A 129 -0.84 7.47 -4.04
CA PRO A 129 -1.27 8.29 -5.18
C PRO A 129 -0.67 9.70 -5.14
N GLU A 130 -0.29 10.19 -3.97
CA GLU A 130 0.39 11.47 -3.77
C GLU A 130 1.82 11.43 -4.34
N GLY A 131 2.49 10.28 -4.26
CA GLY A 131 3.86 10.05 -4.72
C GLY A 131 4.92 10.80 -3.91
N THR A 132 4.53 11.47 -2.83
CA THR A 132 5.37 12.22 -1.90
C THR A 132 4.68 12.30 -0.55
N ARG A 133 5.36 12.83 0.48
CA ARG A 133 4.81 13.13 1.81
C ARG A 133 4.55 14.61 2.02
N SER A 134 4.68 15.40 0.97
CA SER A 134 4.36 16.82 0.96
C SER A 134 3.04 17.04 0.27
N LYS A 135 2.36 18.14 0.60
CA LYS A 135 1.10 18.52 -0.04
C LYS A 135 1.24 18.59 -1.56
N VAL A 136 0.29 18.00 -2.25
CA VAL A 136 0.22 17.99 -3.72
C VAL A 136 -1.11 18.54 -4.18
N LYS A 137 -1.10 19.30 -5.26
CA LYS A 137 -2.33 19.78 -5.91
C LYS A 137 -3.10 18.63 -6.55
N GLU A 138 -2.38 17.72 -7.18
CA GLU A 138 -2.94 16.61 -7.95
C GLU A 138 -2.31 15.27 -7.57
N TRP A 139 -3.14 14.24 -7.53
CA TRP A 139 -2.69 12.88 -7.39
C TRP A 139 -2.10 12.36 -8.69
N LYS A 140 -1.09 11.52 -8.60
CA LYS A 140 -0.51 10.83 -9.75
C LYS A 140 -1.41 9.69 -10.19
N THR A 141 -1.60 9.54 -11.51
CA THR A 141 -2.49 8.55 -12.11
C THR A 141 -1.82 7.19 -12.35
N GLY A 142 -0.57 7.01 -11.94
CA GLY A 142 0.20 5.78 -12.18
C GLY A 142 -0.49 4.51 -11.68
N PHE A 143 -1.19 4.59 -10.55
CA PHE A 143 -1.94 3.45 -10.00
C PHE A 143 -3.14 3.06 -10.88
N LEU A 144 -3.83 4.02 -11.50
CA LEU A 144 -4.92 3.76 -12.46
C LEU A 144 -4.37 3.11 -13.74
N ARG A 145 -3.20 3.57 -14.22
CA ARG A 145 -2.54 2.94 -15.35
C ARG A 145 -2.17 1.48 -15.05
N ILE A 146 -1.56 1.20 -13.90
CA ILE A 146 -1.25 -0.18 -13.50
C ILE A 146 -2.52 -1.03 -13.38
N ALA A 147 -3.57 -0.49 -12.74
CA ALA A 147 -4.84 -1.20 -12.60
C ALA A 147 -5.47 -1.55 -13.97
N LYS A 148 -5.38 -0.64 -14.94
CA LYS A 148 -5.84 -0.85 -16.30
C LYS A 148 -5.01 -1.91 -17.04
N GLU A 149 -3.69 -1.80 -17.03
CA GLU A 149 -2.77 -2.72 -17.72
C GLU A 149 -2.89 -4.16 -17.19
N LEU A 150 -3.11 -4.30 -15.89
CA LEU A 150 -3.29 -5.61 -15.24
C LEU A 150 -4.75 -6.06 -15.16
N ASN A 151 -5.69 -5.29 -15.71
CA ASN A 151 -7.13 -5.53 -15.62
C ASN A 151 -7.58 -5.89 -14.20
N THR A 152 -7.23 -5.04 -13.23
CA THR A 152 -7.42 -5.34 -11.81
C THR A 152 -8.15 -4.23 -11.06
N LYS A 153 -8.62 -4.56 -9.87
CA LYS A 153 -9.27 -3.61 -8.95
C LYS A 153 -8.25 -2.91 -8.05
N ILE A 154 -8.70 -1.85 -7.41
CA ILE A 154 -7.93 -1.05 -6.46
C ILE A 154 -8.50 -1.26 -5.07
N ILE A 155 -7.65 -1.61 -4.11
CA ILE A 155 -7.99 -1.64 -2.68
C ILE A 155 -7.51 -0.33 -2.06
N PRO A 156 -8.41 0.55 -1.62
CA PRO A 156 -8.02 1.74 -0.89
C PRO A 156 -7.64 1.35 0.55
N ALA A 157 -6.39 1.53 0.92
CA ALA A 157 -5.88 1.35 2.27
C ALA A 157 -5.67 2.73 2.91
N SER A 158 -6.36 3.03 3.99
CA SER A 158 -6.25 4.32 4.67
C SER A 158 -5.48 4.22 5.98
N ILE A 159 -4.77 5.31 6.34
CA ILE A 159 -4.06 5.46 7.60
C ILE A 159 -4.71 6.64 8.34
N ASP A 160 -5.45 6.35 9.42
CA ASP A 160 -6.15 7.34 10.24
C ASP A 160 -5.42 7.52 11.57
N PHE A 161 -4.73 8.64 11.73
CA PHE A 161 -3.98 8.94 12.96
C PHE A 161 -4.87 9.34 14.14
N ALA A 162 -6.07 9.90 13.89
CA ALA A 162 -6.99 10.23 14.96
C ALA A 162 -7.55 8.96 15.61
N LYS A 163 -7.87 7.96 14.80
CA LYS A 163 -8.42 6.67 15.28
C LYS A 163 -7.33 5.64 15.57
N LYS A 164 -6.06 5.90 15.19
CA LYS A 164 -4.97 4.92 15.17
C LYS A 164 -5.38 3.64 14.43
N GLU A 165 -5.88 3.81 13.22
CA GLU A 165 -6.46 2.75 12.43
C GLU A 165 -5.85 2.71 11.02
N ILE A 166 -5.58 1.50 10.56
CA ILE A 166 -5.34 1.20 9.15
C ILE A 166 -6.55 0.42 8.67
N LEU A 167 -7.23 0.94 7.65
CA LEU A 167 -8.42 0.32 7.09
C LEU A 167 -8.15 -0.20 5.68
N LEU A 168 -8.37 -1.49 5.46
CA LEU A 168 -8.47 -2.09 4.14
C LEU A 168 -9.91 -1.89 3.65
N GLY A 169 -10.11 -0.93 2.76
CA GLY A 169 -11.43 -0.60 2.23
C GLY A 169 -11.92 -1.58 1.17
N ASN A 170 -13.15 -1.37 0.74
CA ASN A 170 -13.77 -2.17 -0.30
C ASN A 170 -13.08 -1.95 -1.66
N ALA A 171 -13.06 -2.99 -2.48
CA ALA A 171 -12.44 -2.92 -3.81
C ALA A 171 -13.15 -1.88 -4.69
N PHE A 172 -12.37 -0.97 -5.24
CA PHE A 172 -12.78 0.04 -6.21
C PHE A 172 -12.48 -0.46 -7.62
N THR A 173 -13.47 -0.37 -8.50
CA THR A 173 -13.31 -0.69 -9.92
C THR A 173 -13.07 0.62 -10.69
N PRO A 174 -11.91 0.82 -11.33
CA PRO A 174 -11.69 2.00 -12.16
C PRO A 174 -12.74 2.08 -13.30
N SER A 175 -13.31 3.26 -13.48
CA SER A 175 -14.32 3.50 -14.52
C SER A 175 -13.72 3.71 -15.92
N GLY A 176 -12.41 3.93 -16.00
CA GLY A 176 -11.72 4.38 -17.20
C GLY A 176 -11.69 5.90 -17.37
N ASN A 177 -12.48 6.65 -16.58
CA ASN A 177 -12.42 8.11 -16.49
C ASN A 177 -11.53 8.52 -15.32
N ASN A 178 -10.22 8.67 -15.57
CA ASN A 178 -9.25 8.97 -14.52
C ASN A 178 -9.60 10.19 -13.67
N PRO A 179 -10.05 11.36 -14.21
CA PRO A 179 -10.46 12.49 -13.38
C PRO A 179 -11.58 12.14 -12.41
N GLN A 180 -12.62 11.44 -12.85
CA GLN A 180 -13.74 11.06 -12.01
C GLN A 180 -13.33 10.02 -10.95
N ASP A 181 -12.50 9.05 -11.32
CA ASP A 181 -11.97 8.04 -10.40
C ASP A 181 -11.15 8.70 -9.27
N ILE A 182 -10.31 9.70 -9.60
CA ILE A 182 -9.55 10.47 -8.61
C ILE A 182 -10.47 11.27 -7.68
N ILE A 183 -11.51 11.92 -8.21
CA ILE A 183 -12.50 12.65 -7.39
C ILE A 183 -13.15 11.70 -6.39
N ASN A 184 -13.61 10.54 -6.85
CA ASN A 184 -14.27 9.54 -6.00
C ASN A 184 -13.33 9.02 -4.90
N LEU A 185 -12.08 8.71 -5.26
CA LEU A 185 -11.08 8.25 -4.30
C LEU A 185 -10.68 9.35 -3.31
N LYS A 186 -10.49 10.60 -3.75
CA LYS A 186 -10.22 11.72 -2.84
C LYS A 186 -11.38 11.93 -1.87
N LYS A 187 -12.63 11.82 -2.33
CA LYS A 187 -13.80 11.87 -1.45
C LYS A 187 -13.79 10.74 -0.42
N TYR A 188 -13.44 9.52 -0.81
CA TYR A 188 -13.27 8.40 0.14
C TYR A 188 -12.21 8.73 1.19
N TYR A 189 -11.06 9.28 0.79
CA TYR A 189 -9.97 9.54 1.71
C TYR A 189 -10.14 10.79 2.57
N SER A 190 -11.05 11.70 2.23
CA SER A 190 -11.25 12.97 2.97
C SER A 190 -11.72 12.82 4.40
N ILE A 191 -12.23 11.64 4.78
CA ILE A 191 -12.71 11.35 6.14
C ILE A 191 -11.60 10.85 7.09
N PHE A 192 -10.40 10.55 6.57
CA PHE A 192 -9.29 10.04 7.38
C PHE A 192 -8.32 11.15 7.75
N THR A 193 -7.84 11.10 8.99
CA THR A 193 -6.95 12.12 9.55
C THR A 193 -5.49 11.74 9.33
N PRO A 194 -4.71 12.49 8.51
CA PRO A 194 -3.28 12.29 8.36
C PRO A 194 -2.50 12.67 9.62
N LYS A 195 -1.24 12.23 9.73
CA LYS A 195 -0.37 12.67 10.82
C LYS A 195 -0.10 14.16 10.78
N TYR A 196 0.07 14.71 9.60
CA TYR A 196 0.35 16.12 9.34
C TYR A 196 -0.70 16.68 8.37
N PRO A 197 -1.83 17.24 8.88
CA PRO A 197 -2.92 17.74 8.04
C PRO A 197 -2.48 18.82 7.05
N GLU A 198 -1.51 19.64 7.42
CA GLU A 198 -0.95 20.70 6.58
C GLU A 198 -0.21 20.17 5.33
N LYS A 199 0.11 18.88 5.30
CA LYS A 199 0.79 18.21 4.18
C LYS A 199 -0.15 17.41 3.27
N TYR A 200 -1.47 17.44 3.59
CA TYR A 200 -2.49 16.71 2.82
C TYR A 200 -3.47 17.58 2.06
#